data_e43577ef5fd1ca996f6ea77968046369
#
_entry.id   e43577ef5fd1ca996f6ea77968046369
#
_cell.length_a   1.000
_cell.length_b   1.000
_cell.length_c   1.000
_cell.angle_alpha   90.00
_cell.angle_beta   90.00
_cell.angle_gamma   90.00
#
_symmetry.space_group_name_H-M   'P 1'
#
loop_
_entity.id
_entity.type
_entity.pdbx_description
1 polymer ?
#
loop_
_entity_poly.entity_id
_entity_poly.type
_entity_poly.pdbx_seq_one_letter_code
_entity_poly.pdbx_strand_id
1 'polypeptide(L)'
;MNFFNGKKVLVTGGTGLIGRPLLDELLDCGAIITVVSLDKPTDLDKKINFINLDLRDFKNCLQVCQDQEIVFNLIGVKGSPKMTQENPASFFVPTITFSINMMEAARQAGVERYLFTSSIGVYEPAEYFNEDDVWSSFPSKNDRFAGWAKRMGELQAEAYDIQYKWNKISIVRPANVYGPYDNFDPENAMVIPSLIHRALSGERPLTVWGDGSPIRDFIYSRDVALGMMSVVEQGYNKPVNLGSGDGVTIKEIAETISNLMPDGCSIEWDPTKPSGDLRRIMNTSRATSIGITAKTSLKQGIQETINWYTNNKSKSIVRYNAFTDKIYK
;
A
#
# COMPACT_ATOMS: atom_id res chain seq x y z
N MET A 1 22.13 -7.84 16.90
CA MET A 1 20.98 -7.24 17.65
C MET A 1 19.95 -6.84 16.61
N ASN A 2 18.67 -7.03 16.87
CA ASN A 2 17.62 -6.59 15.97
C ASN A 2 17.53 -5.06 16.03
N PHE A 3 17.61 -4.38 14.90
CA PHE A 3 17.59 -2.90 14.81
C PHE A 3 16.39 -2.25 15.49
N PHE A 4 15.21 -2.89 15.38
CA PHE A 4 13.96 -2.36 15.93
C PHE A 4 13.74 -2.64 17.41
N ASN A 5 14.56 -3.47 18.06
CA ASN A 5 14.35 -3.85 19.46
C ASN A 5 14.43 -2.65 20.40
N GLY A 6 13.36 -2.40 21.14
CA GLY A 6 13.21 -1.26 22.06
C GLY A 6 13.01 0.11 21.39
N LYS A 7 13.02 0.18 20.04
CA LYS A 7 12.79 1.44 19.31
C LYS A 7 11.34 1.89 19.38
N LYS A 8 11.11 3.19 19.55
CA LYS A 8 9.78 3.80 19.48
C LYS A 8 9.42 4.04 18.01
N VAL A 9 8.42 3.31 17.53
CA VAL A 9 8.01 3.27 16.11
C VAL A 9 6.59 3.77 15.96
N LEU A 10 6.41 4.84 15.19
CA LEU A 10 5.11 5.30 14.74
C LEU A 10 4.74 4.68 13.39
N VAL A 11 3.57 4.06 13.30
CA VAL A 11 3.01 3.54 12.04
C VAL A 11 1.68 4.25 11.76
N THR A 12 1.66 5.13 10.75
CA THR A 12 0.40 5.73 10.29
C THR A 12 -0.29 4.79 9.31
N GLY A 13 -1.62 4.65 9.42
CA GLY A 13 -2.34 3.68 8.61
C GLY A 13 -2.04 2.22 8.94
N GLY A 14 -1.57 1.95 10.17
CA GLY A 14 -1.19 0.62 10.64
C GLY A 14 -2.32 -0.42 10.65
N THR A 15 -3.56 0.01 10.54
CA THR A 15 -4.75 -0.87 10.45
C THR A 15 -4.97 -1.47 9.05
N GLY A 16 -4.24 -0.98 8.04
CA GLY A 16 -4.41 -1.32 6.63
C GLY A 16 -3.70 -2.60 6.19
N LEU A 17 -3.83 -2.88 4.88
CA LEU A 17 -3.26 -4.03 4.17
C LEU A 17 -1.76 -4.25 4.42
N ILE A 18 -0.95 -3.19 4.33
CA ILE A 18 0.50 -3.26 4.57
C ILE A 18 0.81 -3.08 6.05
N GLY A 19 0.01 -2.25 6.73
CA GLY A 19 0.23 -1.91 8.13
C GLY A 19 0.13 -3.12 9.05
N ARG A 20 -0.87 -3.99 8.87
CA ARG A 20 -1.07 -5.16 9.73
C ARG A 20 0.14 -6.11 9.75
N PRO A 21 0.61 -6.64 8.63
CA PRO A 21 1.82 -7.46 8.66
C PRO A 21 3.06 -6.71 9.13
N LEU A 22 3.16 -5.40 8.88
CA LEU A 22 4.25 -4.59 9.42
C LEU A 22 4.22 -4.53 10.97
N LEU A 23 3.03 -4.38 11.56
CA LEU A 23 2.88 -4.37 13.02
C LEU A 23 3.30 -5.72 13.63
N ASP A 24 2.90 -6.83 13.01
CA ASP A 24 3.27 -8.18 13.48
C ASP A 24 4.80 -8.35 13.47
N GLU A 25 5.48 -8.02 12.37
CA GLU A 25 6.93 -8.11 12.25
C GLU A 25 7.66 -7.16 13.23
N LEU A 26 7.15 -5.95 13.43
CA LEU A 26 7.73 -4.99 14.40
C LEU A 26 7.57 -5.47 15.84
N LEU A 27 6.42 -6.07 16.19
CA LEU A 27 6.19 -6.67 17.51
C LEU A 27 7.15 -7.83 17.78
N ASP A 28 7.34 -8.72 16.79
CA ASP A 28 8.27 -9.85 16.85
C ASP A 28 9.72 -9.37 16.99
N CYS A 29 10.02 -8.18 16.47
CA CYS A 29 11.29 -7.51 16.63
C CYS A 29 11.46 -6.79 17.98
N GLY A 30 10.43 -6.72 18.82
CA GLY A 30 10.48 -6.05 20.13
C GLY A 30 10.38 -4.52 20.06
N ALA A 31 9.80 -3.96 19.01
CA ALA A 31 9.56 -2.52 18.90
C ALA A 31 8.45 -2.03 19.84
N ILE A 32 8.53 -0.78 20.28
CA ILE A 32 7.48 -0.07 21.03
C ILE A 32 6.64 0.70 20.01
N ILE A 33 5.42 0.21 19.75
CA ILE A 33 4.65 0.63 18.59
C ILE A 33 3.52 1.58 18.97
N THR A 34 3.45 2.71 18.27
CA THR A 34 2.27 3.59 18.23
C THR A 34 1.65 3.54 16.83
N VAL A 35 0.34 3.32 16.75
CA VAL A 35 -0.43 3.31 15.50
C VAL A 35 -1.39 4.48 15.48
N VAL A 36 -1.44 5.19 14.36
CA VAL A 36 -2.44 6.24 14.11
C VAL A 36 -3.27 5.90 12.88
N SER A 37 -4.57 5.89 13.05
CA SER A 37 -5.54 5.67 11.96
C SER A 37 -6.89 6.31 12.28
N LEU A 38 -7.70 6.55 11.26
CA LEU A 38 -9.11 6.92 11.39
C LEU A 38 -10.02 5.70 11.58
N ASP A 39 -9.53 4.50 11.29
CA ASP A 39 -10.25 3.25 11.58
C ASP A 39 -10.44 3.07 13.10
N LYS A 40 -11.38 2.20 13.46
CA LYS A 40 -11.61 1.77 14.85
C LYS A 40 -11.35 0.26 14.95
N PRO A 41 -10.08 -0.16 14.99
CA PRO A 41 -9.75 -1.58 15.01
C PRO A 41 -10.17 -2.21 16.35
N THR A 42 -10.71 -3.41 16.30
CA THR A 42 -11.12 -4.18 17.48
C THR A 42 -10.15 -5.32 17.84
N ASP A 43 -9.14 -5.54 16.99
CA ASP A 43 -8.27 -6.71 16.98
C ASP A 43 -6.76 -6.39 16.92
N LEU A 44 -6.34 -5.19 17.34
CA LEU A 44 -4.93 -4.88 17.53
C LEU A 44 -4.39 -5.55 18.79
N ASP A 45 -3.11 -5.96 18.74
CA ASP A 45 -2.41 -6.45 19.93
C ASP A 45 -2.43 -5.38 21.03
N LYS A 46 -2.63 -5.81 22.28
CA LYS A 46 -2.72 -4.92 23.44
C LYS A 46 -1.43 -4.17 23.76
N LYS A 47 -0.30 -4.61 23.22
CA LYS A 47 1.00 -3.94 23.35
C LYS A 47 1.11 -2.71 22.45
N ILE A 48 0.21 -2.55 21.47
CA ILE A 48 0.20 -1.43 20.53
C ILE A 48 -0.57 -0.25 21.13
N ASN A 49 0.07 0.90 21.22
CA ASN A 49 -0.60 2.15 21.54
C ASN A 49 -1.36 2.65 20.31
N PHE A 50 -2.68 2.64 20.35
CA PHE A 50 -3.53 3.09 19.24
C PHE A 50 -4.10 4.49 19.52
N ILE A 51 -3.96 5.39 18.53
CA ILE A 51 -4.46 6.76 18.58
C ILE A 51 -5.36 6.99 17.35
N ASN A 52 -6.59 7.44 17.59
CA ASN A 52 -7.52 7.83 16.54
C ASN A 52 -7.44 9.34 16.30
N LEU A 53 -6.71 9.77 15.29
CA LEU A 53 -6.49 11.18 14.93
C LEU A 53 -6.46 11.39 13.42
N ASP A 54 -6.89 12.60 13.02
CA ASP A 54 -6.81 13.06 11.63
C ASP A 54 -5.46 13.72 11.36
N LEU A 55 -4.65 13.10 10.49
CA LEU A 55 -3.33 13.59 10.12
C LEU A 55 -3.34 14.64 8.99
N ARG A 56 -4.51 15.15 8.59
CA ARG A 56 -4.61 16.38 7.79
C ARG A 56 -4.39 17.63 8.64
N ASP A 57 -4.60 17.55 9.95
CA ASP A 57 -4.20 18.61 10.88
C ASP A 57 -2.73 18.45 11.27
N PHE A 58 -1.95 19.47 10.97
CA PHE A 58 -0.51 19.49 11.27
C PHE A 58 -0.20 19.34 12.77
N LYS A 59 -1.05 19.91 13.65
CA LYS A 59 -0.88 19.78 15.10
C LYS A 59 -0.95 18.32 15.53
N ASN A 60 -1.86 17.55 14.95
CA ASN A 60 -1.99 16.13 15.21
C ASN A 60 -0.74 15.37 14.72
N CYS A 61 -0.23 15.72 13.53
CA CYS A 61 1.00 15.12 13.00
C CYS A 61 2.19 15.39 13.93
N LEU A 62 2.34 16.62 14.39
CA LEU A 62 3.42 16.99 15.32
C LEU A 62 3.30 16.27 16.66
N GLN A 63 2.07 16.19 17.22
CA GLN A 63 1.79 15.48 18.48
C GLN A 63 2.22 14.01 18.40
N VAL A 64 1.88 13.31 17.33
CA VAL A 64 2.14 11.87 17.23
C VAL A 64 3.59 11.56 16.87
N CYS A 65 4.32 12.50 16.28
CA CYS A 65 5.76 12.37 16.01
C CYS A 65 6.65 12.64 17.24
N GLN A 66 6.13 13.27 18.30
CA GLN A 66 6.93 13.52 19.51
C GLN A 66 7.41 12.21 20.13
N ASP A 67 8.68 12.19 20.52
CA ASP A 67 9.34 11.03 21.14
C ASP A 67 9.38 9.76 20.26
N GLN A 68 9.12 9.84 18.97
CA GLN A 68 9.27 8.72 18.04
C GLN A 68 10.66 8.73 17.39
N GLU A 69 11.29 7.56 17.34
CA GLU A 69 12.59 7.39 16.68
C GLU A 69 12.42 7.04 15.20
N ILE A 70 11.40 6.26 14.87
CA ILE A 70 11.15 5.75 13.51
C ILE A 70 9.69 6.02 13.14
N VAL A 71 9.46 6.49 11.91
CA VAL A 71 8.11 6.68 11.36
C VAL A 71 7.96 5.89 10.06
N PHE A 72 6.98 4.98 10.03
CA PHE A 72 6.47 4.37 8.82
C PHE A 72 5.18 5.10 8.40
N ASN A 73 5.29 5.94 7.39
CA ASN A 73 4.12 6.67 6.88
C ASN A 73 3.42 5.86 5.77
N LEU A 74 2.44 5.04 6.16
CA LEU A 74 1.65 4.20 5.26
C LEU A 74 0.27 4.81 4.95
N ILE A 75 -0.02 5.99 5.51
CA ILE A 75 -1.32 6.61 5.30
C ILE A 75 -1.56 6.93 3.81
N GLY A 76 -2.74 6.60 3.33
CA GLY A 76 -3.17 6.87 1.97
C GLY A 76 -4.67 6.68 1.83
N VAL A 77 -5.30 7.52 1.00
CA VAL A 77 -6.66 7.24 0.55
C VAL A 77 -6.58 6.08 -0.45
N LYS A 78 -7.33 5.02 -0.23
CA LYS A 78 -7.43 3.89 -1.14
C LYS A 78 -8.81 3.90 -1.80
N GLY A 79 -8.84 3.77 -3.10
CA GLY A 79 -10.07 3.69 -3.87
C GLY A 79 -9.87 2.92 -5.17
N SER A 80 -10.95 2.32 -5.69
CA SER A 80 -10.94 1.72 -7.01
C SER A 80 -10.66 2.80 -8.08
N PRO A 81 -10.19 2.41 -9.28
CA PRO A 81 -10.01 3.36 -10.39
C PRO A 81 -11.26 4.19 -10.69
N LYS A 82 -12.45 3.59 -10.60
CA LYS A 82 -13.73 4.27 -10.77
C LYS A 82 -13.91 5.37 -9.72
N MET A 83 -13.76 5.03 -8.43
CA MET A 83 -13.94 5.98 -7.32
C MET A 83 -12.97 7.17 -7.41
N THR A 84 -11.72 6.91 -7.80
CA THR A 84 -10.70 7.97 -7.93
C THR A 84 -10.94 8.87 -9.15
N GLN A 85 -11.51 8.34 -10.22
CA GLN A 85 -11.89 9.13 -11.40
C GLN A 85 -13.14 10.00 -11.16
N GLU A 86 -14.14 9.47 -10.46
CA GLU A 86 -15.37 10.17 -10.14
C GLU A 86 -15.20 11.19 -9.00
N ASN A 87 -14.25 10.94 -8.07
CA ASN A 87 -14.02 11.77 -6.88
C ASN A 87 -12.54 12.16 -6.72
N PRO A 88 -11.90 12.79 -7.73
CA PRO A 88 -10.47 13.02 -7.72
C PRO A 88 -10.00 13.95 -6.59
N ALA A 89 -10.78 14.97 -6.22
CA ALA A 89 -10.43 15.89 -5.14
C ALA A 89 -10.44 15.20 -3.77
N SER A 90 -11.43 14.33 -3.52
CA SER A 90 -11.53 13.55 -2.27
C SER A 90 -10.39 12.55 -2.10
N PHE A 91 -9.71 12.19 -3.18
CA PHE A 91 -8.51 11.36 -3.17
C PHE A 91 -7.24 12.21 -3.05
N PHE A 92 -7.08 13.17 -3.96
CA PHE A 92 -5.86 13.94 -4.18
C PHE A 92 -5.52 14.84 -2.99
N VAL A 93 -6.48 15.68 -2.56
CA VAL A 93 -6.26 16.69 -1.53
C VAL A 93 -5.85 16.07 -0.19
N PRO A 94 -6.58 15.10 0.38
CA PRO A 94 -6.15 14.48 1.63
C PRO A 94 -4.78 13.80 1.50
N THR A 95 -4.53 13.11 0.37
CA THR A 95 -3.26 12.39 0.16
C THR A 95 -2.06 13.33 0.18
N ILE A 96 -2.14 14.50 -0.46
CA ILE A 96 -1.07 15.51 -0.39
C ILE A 96 -0.97 16.08 1.03
N THR A 97 -2.09 16.47 1.64
CA THR A 97 -2.10 17.17 2.91
C THR A 97 -1.42 16.37 4.02
N PHE A 98 -1.84 15.12 4.24
CA PHE A 98 -1.21 14.32 5.29
C PHE A 98 0.21 13.87 4.94
N SER A 99 0.55 13.71 3.65
CA SER A 99 1.93 13.38 3.25
C SER A 99 2.90 14.50 3.60
N ILE A 100 2.54 15.75 3.24
CA ILE A 100 3.35 16.94 3.53
C ILE A 100 3.44 17.17 5.04
N ASN A 101 2.31 17.12 5.73
CA ASN A 101 2.25 17.38 7.16
C ASN A 101 3.05 16.38 7.98
N MET A 102 2.92 15.08 7.68
CA MET A 102 3.63 14.03 8.42
C MET A 102 5.14 14.11 8.24
N MET A 103 5.62 14.38 7.03
CA MET A 103 7.06 14.49 6.78
C MET A 103 7.65 15.73 7.47
N GLU A 104 6.95 16.89 7.43
CA GLU A 104 7.38 18.09 8.14
C GLU A 104 7.34 17.90 9.67
N ALA A 105 6.28 17.28 10.20
CA ALA A 105 6.18 16.99 11.62
C ALA A 105 7.31 16.06 12.11
N ALA A 106 7.62 15.01 11.34
CA ALA A 106 8.70 14.08 11.64
C ALA A 106 10.08 14.78 11.65
N ARG A 107 10.33 15.70 10.69
CA ARG A 107 11.54 16.51 10.66
C ARG A 107 11.64 17.40 11.88
N GLN A 108 10.58 18.14 12.24
CA GLN A 108 10.55 19.03 13.40
C GLN A 108 10.71 18.29 14.72
N ALA A 109 10.13 17.09 14.85
CA ALA A 109 10.25 16.22 16.01
C ALA A 109 11.63 15.52 16.12
N GLY A 110 12.49 15.65 15.09
CA GLY A 110 13.83 15.05 15.12
C GLY A 110 13.87 13.56 14.89
N VAL A 111 12.86 12.98 14.21
CA VAL A 111 12.77 11.54 13.88
C VAL A 111 14.06 11.05 13.20
N GLU A 112 14.57 9.90 13.65
CA GLU A 112 15.85 9.34 13.17
C GLU A 112 15.73 8.61 11.82
N ARG A 113 14.57 8.01 11.54
CA ARG A 113 14.27 7.30 10.29
C ARG A 113 12.82 7.56 9.90
N TYR A 114 12.60 7.94 8.66
CA TYR A 114 11.26 8.18 8.12
C TYR A 114 11.08 7.39 6.83
N LEU A 115 10.03 6.58 6.74
CA LEU A 115 9.65 5.91 5.51
C LEU A 115 8.47 6.65 4.86
N PHE A 116 8.65 7.06 3.62
CA PHE A 116 7.58 7.55 2.77
C PHE A 116 7.11 6.44 1.83
N THR A 117 5.83 6.06 1.95
CA THR A 117 5.21 5.11 1.03
C THR A 117 4.69 5.84 -0.20
N SER A 118 5.44 5.74 -1.29
CA SER A 118 5.04 6.17 -2.61
C SER A 118 4.15 5.09 -3.29
N SER A 119 4.19 4.92 -4.61
CA SER A 119 3.31 3.99 -5.32
C SER A 119 3.81 3.68 -6.72
N ILE A 120 3.42 2.52 -7.26
CA ILE A 120 3.50 2.22 -8.71
C ILE A 120 2.81 3.29 -9.57
N GLY A 121 1.84 4.02 -9.03
CA GLY A 121 1.11 5.07 -9.74
C GLY A 121 1.96 6.29 -10.14
N VAL A 122 3.20 6.43 -9.65
CA VAL A 122 4.10 7.52 -10.04
C VAL A 122 4.67 7.36 -11.44
N TYR A 123 4.58 6.17 -12.03
CA TYR A 123 5.19 5.86 -13.33
C TYR A 123 4.31 6.23 -14.52
N GLU A 124 4.98 6.62 -15.60
CA GLU A 124 4.40 6.61 -16.94
C GLU A 124 4.27 5.16 -17.42
N PRO A 125 3.27 4.83 -18.30
CA PRO A 125 3.19 3.52 -18.91
C PRO A 125 4.49 3.14 -19.65
N ALA A 126 5.11 2.03 -19.25
CA ALA A 126 6.34 1.48 -19.82
C ALA A 126 6.33 -0.05 -19.72
N GLU A 127 7.24 -0.71 -20.39
CA GLU A 127 7.39 -2.17 -20.29
C GLU A 127 7.85 -2.59 -18.89
N TYR A 128 8.85 -1.88 -18.35
CA TYR A 128 9.35 -2.02 -16.98
C TYR A 128 9.47 -0.65 -16.32
N PHE A 129 9.14 -0.55 -15.06
CA PHE A 129 9.22 0.67 -14.27
C PHE A 129 10.54 0.75 -13.52
N ASN A 130 11.43 1.64 -13.99
CA ASN A 130 12.71 1.90 -13.35
C ASN A 130 12.61 3.11 -12.42
N GLU A 131 13.26 3.05 -11.26
CA GLU A 131 13.15 4.09 -10.23
C GLU A 131 13.61 5.47 -10.73
N ASP A 132 14.61 5.51 -11.60
CA ASP A 132 15.23 6.76 -12.06
C ASP A 132 14.44 7.46 -13.18
N ASP A 133 13.46 6.80 -13.80
CA ASP A 133 12.69 7.34 -14.94
C ASP A 133 11.54 8.28 -14.52
N VAL A 134 11.20 8.33 -13.23
CA VAL A 134 9.99 9.03 -12.74
C VAL A 134 10.00 10.53 -13.10
N TRP A 135 11.14 11.20 -12.99
CA TRP A 135 11.20 12.65 -13.17
C TRP A 135 11.37 13.13 -14.61
N SER A 136 11.57 12.22 -15.57
CA SER A 136 11.60 12.51 -17.00
C SER A 136 10.25 12.38 -17.70
N SER A 137 9.19 12.00 -16.96
CA SER A 137 7.91 11.61 -17.49
C SER A 137 6.73 12.09 -16.64
N PHE A 138 5.49 11.83 -17.09
CA PHE A 138 4.27 12.09 -16.32
C PHE A 138 3.66 10.78 -15.81
N PRO A 139 2.94 10.79 -14.68
CA PRO A 139 2.16 9.63 -14.26
C PRO A 139 1.14 9.19 -15.31
N SER A 140 0.84 7.88 -15.39
CA SER A 140 -0.23 7.36 -16.23
C SER A 140 -1.52 8.18 -16.08
N LYS A 141 -2.27 8.36 -17.17
CA LYS A 141 -3.57 9.04 -17.14
C LYS A 141 -4.54 8.36 -16.17
N ASN A 142 -4.42 7.03 -16.02
CA ASN A 142 -5.24 6.23 -15.12
C ASN A 142 -4.92 6.48 -13.64
N ASP A 143 -3.67 6.85 -13.32
CA ASP A 143 -3.18 7.12 -11.97
C ASP A 143 -2.82 8.61 -11.74
N ARG A 144 -3.28 9.50 -12.60
CA ARG A 144 -2.85 10.91 -12.63
C ARG A 144 -2.82 11.56 -11.26
N PHE A 145 -3.93 11.51 -10.54
CA PHE A 145 -4.05 12.18 -9.24
C PHE A 145 -3.24 11.46 -8.15
N ALA A 146 -3.26 10.13 -8.15
CA ALA A 146 -2.47 9.32 -7.22
C ALA A 146 -0.97 9.52 -7.44
N GLY A 147 -0.53 9.44 -8.69
CA GLY A 147 0.87 9.59 -9.07
C GLY A 147 1.42 10.96 -8.71
N TRP A 148 0.69 12.03 -9.02
CA TRP A 148 1.12 13.38 -8.66
C TRP A 148 1.15 13.61 -7.16
N ALA A 149 0.15 13.13 -6.40
CA ALA A 149 0.14 13.25 -4.95
C ALA A 149 1.38 12.59 -4.32
N LYS A 150 1.77 11.42 -4.82
CA LYS A 150 2.95 10.70 -4.34
C LYS A 150 4.26 11.34 -4.80
N ARG A 151 4.37 11.80 -6.06
CA ARG A 151 5.53 12.56 -6.53
C ARG A 151 5.80 13.81 -5.69
N MET A 152 4.75 14.52 -5.22
CA MET A 152 4.93 15.68 -4.35
C MET A 152 5.61 15.32 -3.02
N GLY A 153 5.31 14.18 -2.44
CA GLY A 153 6.01 13.71 -1.24
C GLY A 153 7.47 13.32 -1.52
N GLU A 154 7.77 12.72 -2.67
CA GLU A 154 9.14 12.41 -3.08
C GLU A 154 9.94 13.71 -3.33
N LEU A 155 9.33 14.70 -3.96
CA LEU A 155 9.95 16.02 -4.19
C LEU A 155 10.20 16.76 -2.86
N GLN A 156 9.28 16.65 -1.89
CA GLN A 156 9.50 17.20 -0.55
C GLN A 156 10.71 16.56 0.14
N ALA A 157 10.86 15.22 0.01
CA ALA A 157 12.03 14.52 0.57
C ALA A 157 13.34 15.01 -0.03
N GLU A 158 13.39 15.22 -1.35
CA GLU A 158 14.54 15.79 -2.05
C GLU A 158 14.83 17.22 -1.57
N ALA A 159 13.82 18.07 -1.47
CA ALA A 159 13.97 19.44 -0.97
C ALA A 159 14.52 19.48 0.47
N TYR A 160 14.11 18.53 1.31
CA TYR A 160 14.61 18.44 2.68
C TYR A 160 16.05 17.93 2.78
N ASP A 161 16.45 17.02 1.91
CA ASP A 161 17.85 16.62 1.81
C ASP A 161 18.73 17.78 1.35
N ILE A 162 18.31 18.52 0.33
CA ILE A 162 19.05 19.68 -0.20
C ILE A 162 19.19 20.79 0.85
N GLN A 163 18.10 21.21 1.48
CA GLN A 163 18.07 22.39 2.34
C GLN A 163 18.53 22.09 3.77
N TYR A 164 18.00 21.02 4.36
CA TYR A 164 18.21 20.71 5.79
C TYR A 164 19.24 19.60 6.01
N LYS A 165 19.77 18.99 4.93
CA LYS A 165 20.63 17.80 5.02
C LYS A 165 19.95 16.67 5.77
N TRP A 166 18.61 16.62 5.69
CA TRP A 166 17.81 15.59 6.36
C TRP A 166 17.66 14.36 5.45
N ASN A 167 18.75 13.62 5.30
CA ASN A 167 18.87 12.41 4.46
C ASN A 167 18.36 11.13 5.15
N LYS A 168 17.40 11.29 6.06
CA LYS A 168 16.85 10.20 6.88
C LYS A 168 15.56 9.63 6.30
N ILE A 169 15.17 10.05 5.11
CA ILE A 169 13.95 9.63 4.43
C ILE A 169 14.26 8.50 3.49
N SER A 170 13.59 7.37 3.71
CA SER A 170 13.54 6.25 2.79
C SER A 170 12.24 6.30 1.98
N ILE A 171 12.33 6.03 0.68
CA ILE A 171 11.18 6.07 -0.24
C ILE A 171 10.99 4.67 -0.83
N VAL A 172 9.79 4.13 -0.71
CA VAL A 172 9.42 2.87 -1.36
C VAL A 172 8.25 3.06 -2.30
N ARG A 173 8.26 2.35 -3.42
CA ARG A 173 7.18 2.34 -4.42
C ARG A 173 6.65 0.92 -4.54
N PRO A 174 5.62 0.56 -3.74
CA PRO A 174 5.01 -0.76 -3.84
C PRO A 174 4.28 -0.95 -5.18
N ALA A 175 4.35 -2.17 -5.72
CA ALA A 175 3.56 -2.65 -6.85
C ALA A 175 2.08 -2.81 -6.46
N ASN A 176 1.31 -3.68 -7.14
CA ASN A 176 -0.06 -3.96 -6.74
C ASN A 176 -0.04 -4.89 -5.52
N VAL A 177 -0.20 -4.30 -4.34
CA VAL A 177 -0.18 -5.03 -3.07
C VAL A 177 -1.51 -5.71 -2.83
N TYR A 178 -1.48 -6.99 -2.41
CA TYR A 178 -2.64 -7.78 -2.03
C TYR A 178 -2.34 -8.62 -0.78
N GLY A 179 -3.37 -9.09 -0.09
CA GLY A 179 -3.21 -9.94 1.09
C GLY A 179 -4.37 -9.83 2.08
N PRO A 180 -4.21 -10.45 3.26
CA PRO A 180 -5.06 -10.22 4.42
C PRO A 180 -5.24 -8.74 4.73
N TYR A 181 -6.38 -8.39 5.31
CA TYR A 181 -6.71 -6.99 5.62
C TYR A 181 -6.78 -6.05 4.40
N ASP A 182 -6.96 -6.57 3.18
CA ASP A 182 -7.30 -5.74 2.03
C ASP A 182 -8.75 -5.23 2.09
N ASN A 183 -9.12 -4.32 1.19
CA ASN A 183 -10.49 -3.88 1.04
C ASN A 183 -11.27 -4.85 0.13
N PHE A 184 -12.25 -5.55 0.70
CA PHE A 184 -13.11 -6.52 -0.01
C PHE A 184 -14.48 -5.94 -0.36
N ASP A 185 -14.72 -4.65 -0.15
CA ASP A 185 -15.95 -3.98 -0.57
C ASP A 185 -16.07 -4.02 -2.11
N PRO A 186 -17.12 -4.66 -2.66
CA PRO A 186 -17.27 -4.85 -4.11
C PRO A 186 -17.26 -3.55 -4.93
N GLU A 187 -17.68 -2.45 -4.34
CA GLU A 187 -17.73 -1.14 -5.01
C GLU A 187 -16.36 -0.46 -5.07
N ASN A 188 -15.45 -0.82 -4.16
CA ASN A 188 -14.17 -0.13 -3.98
C ASN A 188 -12.95 -1.05 -3.90
N ALA A 189 -13.12 -2.36 -4.07
CA ALA A 189 -12.04 -3.34 -4.03
C ALA A 189 -11.18 -3.32 -5.29
N MET A 190 -9.90 -3.64 -5.13
CA MET A 190 -9.00 -3.95 -6.25
C MET A 190 -9.29 -5.36 -6.79
N VAL A 191 -8.64 -5.74 -7.90
CA VAL A 191 -8.98 -6.96 -8.65
C VAL A 191 -8.94 -8.24 -7.80
N ILE A 192 -7.85 -8.52 -7.07
CA ILE A 192 -7.72 -9.75 -6.27
C ILE A 192 -8.79 -9.82 -5.16
N PRO A 193 -8.92 -8.85 -4.25
CA PRO A 193 -9.95 -8.93 -3.21
C PRO A 193 -11.38 -8.91 -3.77
N SER A 194 -11.64 -8.21 -4.88
CA SER A 194 -12.95 -8.23 -5.55
C SER A 194 -13.30 -9.62 -6.07
N LEU A 195 -12.39 -10.27 -6.80
CA LEU A 195 -12.62 -11.62 -7.33
C LEU A 195 -12.79 -12.66 -6.22
N ILE A 196 -11.98 -12.58 -5.15
CA ILE A 196 -12.12 -13.46 -3.98
C ILE A 196 -13.49 -13.28 -3.32
N HIS A 197 -13.89 -12.03 -3.07
CA HIS A 197 -15.20 -11.73 -2.46
C HIS A 197 -16.35 -12.30 -3.28
N ARG A 198 -16.36 -12.06 -4.59
CA ARG A 198 -17.43 -12.46 -5.50
C ARG A 198 -17.47 -13.98 -5.66
N ALA A 199 -16.33 -14.62 -5.80
CA ALA A 199 -16.23 -16.08 -5.88
C ALA A 199 -16.75 -16.77 -4.60
N LEU A 200 -16.37 -16.27 -3.41
CA LEU A 200 -16.86 -16.78 -2.12
C LEU A 200 -18.31 -16.39 -1.80
N SER A 201 -18.86 -15.38 -2.49
CA SER A 201 -20.28 -15.01 -2.40
C SER A 201 -21.17 -15.81 -3.37
N GLY A 202 -20.59 -16.77 -4.12
CA GLY A 202 -21.34 -17.71 -4.95
C GLY A 202 -21.62 -17.19 -6.37
N GLU A 203 -20.93 -16.16 -6.85
CA GLU A 203 -21.09 -15.69 -8.24
C GLU A 203 -20.63 -16.80 -9.20
N ARG A 204 -21.52 -17.22 -10.09
CA ARG A 204 -21.30 -18.27 -11.10
C ARG A 204 -22.05 -17.91 -12.39
N PRO A 205 -21.36 -17.68 -13.53
CA PRO A 205 -19.91 -17.57 -13.70
C PRO A 205 -19.31 -16.34 -13.01
N LEU A 206 -18.02 -16.40 -12.67
CA LEU A 206 -17.28 -15.26 -12.16
C LEU A 206 -16.96 -14.31 -13.33
N THR A 207 -17.63 -13.18 -13.41
CA THR A 207 -17.43 -12.23 -14.50
C THR A 207 -16.18 -11.38 -14.27
N VAL A 208 -15.26 -11.35 -15.21
CA VAL A 208 -14.01 -10.57 -15.15
C VAL A 208 -13.97 -9.55 -16.28
N TRP A 209 -13.64 -8.31 -15.95
CA TRP A 209 -13.59 -7.20 -16.91
C TRP A 209 -12.42 -7.37 -17.88
N GLY A 210 -12.64 -7.03 -19.15
CA GLY A 210 -11.66 -7.14 -20.23
C GLY A 210 -11.55 -8.56 -20.76
N ASP A 211 -10.42 -8.88 -21.36
CA ASP A 211 -10.08 -10.18 -21.96
C ASP A 211 -9.07 -11.00 -21.12
N GLY A 212 -8.64 -10.45 -20.00
CA GLY A 212 -7.66 -11.06 -19.12
C GLY A 212 -6.20 -10.88 -19.53
N SER A 213 -5.93 -10.26 -20.67
CA SER A 213 -4.56 -10.09 -21.22
C SER A 213 -3.67 -9.10 -20.46
N PRO A 214 -4.16 -8.05 -19.77
CA PRO A 214 -3.29 -7.11 -19.08
C PRO A 214 -2.37 -7.77 -18.05
N ILE A 215 -1.11 -7.35 -18.06
CA ILE A 215 -0.06 -7.89 -17.21
C ILE A 215 0.20 -6.90 -16.05
N ARG A 216 0.26 -7.43 -14.83
CA ARG A 216 0.51 -6.66 -13.61
C ARG A 216 1.56 -7.34 -12.74
N ASP A 217 2.31 -6.53 -12.02
CA ASP A 217 3.14 -6.99 -10.91
C ASP A 217 2.31 -6.96 -9.62
N PHE A 218 2.17 -8.12 -8.98
CA PHE A 218 1.52 -8.25 -7.69
C PHE A 218 2.52 -8.70 -6.62
N ILE A 219 2.45 -8.07 -5.47
CA ILE A 219 3.29 -8.40 -4.32
C ILE A 219 2.44 -8.62 -3.07
N TYR A 220 2.78 -9.66 -2.30
CA TYR A 220 2.10 -9.97 -1.06
C TYR A 220 2.43 -8.94 0.03
N SER A 221 1.45 -8.56 0.83
CA SER A 221 1.55 -7.46 1.79
C SER A 221 2.64 -7.64 2.84
N ARG A 222 2.90 -8.88 3.28
CA ARG A 222 3.99 -9.19 4.21
C ARG A 222 5.37 -9.00 3.59
N ASP A 223 5.55 -9.35 2.32
CA ASP A 223 6.82 -9.10 1.61
C ASP A 223 7.09 -7.59 1.48
N VAL A 224 6.05 -6.78 1.25
CA VAL A 224 6.16 -5.32 1.27
C VAL A 224 6.57 -4.83 2.67
N ALA A 225 5.96 -5.31 3.73
CA ALA A 225 6.28 -4.94 5.11
C ALA A 225 7.75 -5.24 5.44
N LEU A 226 8.23 -6.45 5.13
CA LEU A 226 9.62 -6.84 5.31
C LEU A 226 10.58 -5.99 4.48
N GLY A 227 10.22 -5.68 3.23
CA GLY A 227 10.99 -4.77 2.38
C GLY A 227 11.09 -3.37 2.97
N MET A 228 9.99 -2.82 3.49
CA MET A 228 9.97 -1.52 4.17
C MET A 228 10.87 -1.50 5.41
N MET A 229 10.80 -2.54 6.24
CA MET A 229 11.68 -2.67 7.41
C MET A 229 13.14 -2.70 7.01
N SER A 230 13.50 -3.48 5.99
CA SER A 230 14.87 -3.59 5.50
C SER A 230 15.42 -2.26 4.96
N VAL A 231 14.62 -1.50 4.20
CA VAL A 231 15.01 -0.18 3.67
C VAL A 231 15.27 0.81 4.82
N VAL A 232 14.41 0.81 5.86
CA VAL A 232 14.55 1.67 7.04
C VAL A 232 15.76 1.28 7.89
N GLU A 233 15.94 0.00 8.16
CA GLU A 233 17.09 -0.52 8.92
C GLU A 233 18.42 -0.12 8.27
N GLN A 234 18.52 -0.27 6.95
CA GLN A 234 19.72 0.10 6.18
C GLN A 234 19.91 1.63 6.04
N GLY A 235 18.90 2.44 6.36
CA GLY A 235 18.91 3.88 6.11
C GLY A 235 19.06 4.21 4.62
N TYR A 236 18.50 3.37 3.74
CA TYR A 236 18.63 3.54 2.31
C TYR A 236 17.75 4.70 1.84
N ASN A 237 18.36 5.72 1.24
CA ASN A 237 17.71 7.01 0.94
C ASN A 237 17.36 7.22 -0.55
N LYS A 238 17.61 6.24 -1.41
CA LYS A 238 17.13 6.29 -2.81
C LYS A 238 15.77 5.59 -2.92
N PRO A 239 14.90 6.01 -3.85
CA PRO A 239 13.63 5.30 -4.09
C PRO A 239 13.85 3.82 -4.44
N VAL A 240 13.04 2.94 -3.87
CA VAL A 240 13.12 1.48 -4.08
C VAL A 240 11.76 0.95 -4.52
N ASN A 241 11.74 0.25 -5.63
CA ASN A 241 10.58 -0.51 -6.07
C ASN A 241 10.40 -1.77 -5.21
N LEU A 242 9.23 -1.93 -4.63
CA LEU A 242 8.82 -3.15 -3.94
C LEU A 242 7.77 -3.88 -4.79
N GLY A 243 8.22 -4.83 -5.58
CA GLY A 243 7.42 -5.68 -6.46
C GLY A 243 7.90 -7.11 -6.42
N SER A 244 7.17 -8.02 -7.08
CA SER A 244 7.68 -9.36 -7.36
C SER A 244 8.75 -9.33 -8.47
N GLY A 245 8.66 -8.34 -9.37
CA GLY A 245 9.42 -8.30 -10.62
C GLY A 245 8.86 -9.22 -11.70
N ASP A 246 7.89 -10.07 -11.33
CA ASP A 246 7.21 -11.00 -12.23
C ASP A 246 5.87 -10.43 -12.67
N GLY A 247 5.66 -10.39 -13.97
CA GLY A 247 4.37 -9.98 -14.53
C GLY A 247 3.43 -11.18 -14.64
N VAL A 248 2.21 -11.03 -14.12
CA VAL A 248 1.14 -12.03 -14.27
C VAL A 248 -0.06 -11.41 -14.96
N THR A 249 -0.73 -12.17 -15.80
CA THR A 249 -1.95 -11.74 -16.47
C THR A 249 -3.14 -11.73 -15.52
N ILE A 250 -4.13 -10.88 -15.79
CA ILE A 250 -5.41 -10.92 -15.05
C ILE A 250 -6.09 -12.28 -15.21
N LYS A 251 -5.86 -12.95 -16.35
CA LYS A 251 -6.33 -14.31 -16.60
C LYS A 251 -5.73 -15.29 -15.59
N GLU A 252 -4.41 -15.31 -15.40
CA GLU A 252 -3.73 -16.18 -14.42
C GLU A 252 -4.22 -15.93 -12.99
N ILE A 253 -4.51 -14.66 -12.63
CA ILE A 253 -5.11 -14.31 -11.35
C ILE A 253 -6.49 -14.94 -11.19
N ALA A 254 -7.37 -14.74 -12.17
CA ALA A 254 -8.74 -15.26 -12.11
C ALA A 254 -8.77 -16.80 -12.08
N GLU A 255 -7.95 -17.45 -12.90
CA GLU A 255 -7.81 -18.92 -12.91
C GLU A 255 -7.23 -19.44 -11.58
N THR A 256 -6.24 -18.76 -11.00
CA THR A 256 -5.69 -19.14 -9.69
C THR A 256 -6.76 -19.06 -8.60
N ILE A 257 -7.54 -17.97 -8.55
CA ILE A 257 -8.63 -17.83 -7.59
C ILE A 257 -9.69 -18.91 -7.82
N SER A 258 -10.12 -19.11 -9.07
CA SER A 258 -11.10 -20.14 -9.43
C SER A 258 -10.66 -21.53 -8.95
N ASN A 259 -9.41 -21.92 -9.22
CA ASN A 259 -8.85 -23.22 -8.86
C ASN A 259 -8.68 -23.43 -7.34
N LEU A 260 -8.64 -22.35 -6.57
CA LEU A 260 -8.56 -22.37 -5.10
C LEU A 260 -9.95 -22.39 -4.43
N MET A 261 -11.04 -22.21 -5.18
CA MET A 261 -12.39 -22.37 -4.64
C MET A 261 -12.73 -23.86 -4.47
N PRO A 262 -13.48 -24.25 -3.42
CA PRO A 262 -13.80 -25.66 -3.15
C PRO A 262 -14.41 -26.42 -4.33
N ASP A 263 -15.32 -25.77 -5.06
CA ASP A 263 -16.02 -26.35 -6.21
C ASP A 263 -15.54 -25.76 -7.56
N GLY A 264 -14.45 -24.98 -7.53
CA GLY A 264 -14.06 -24.18 -8.66
C GLY A 264 -15.10 -23.11 -9.03
N CYS A 265 -14.83 -22.31 -10.03
CA CYS A 265 -15.84 -21.46 -10.65
C CYS A 265 -15.49 -21.21 -12.13
N SER A 266 -16.50 -21.27 -13.00
CA SER A 266 -16.31 -20.87 -14.38
C SER A 266 -16.07 -19.36 -14.46
N ILE A 267 -15.23 -18.94 -15.42
CA ILE A 267 -14.88 -17.54 -15.65
C ILE A 267 -15.56 -17.08 -16.92
N GLU A 268 -16.17 -15.90 -16.86
CA GLU A 268 -16.72 -15.22 -18.03
C GLU A 268 -16.02 -13.87 -18.21
N TRP A 269 -15.55 -13.59 -19.41
CA TRP A 269 -14.85 -12.34 -19.74
C TRP A 269 -15.82 -11.31 -20.31
N ASP A 270 -15.77 -10.08 -19.78
CA ASP A 270 -16.53 -8.94 -20.30
C ASP A 270 -15.63 -7.92 -21.00
N PRO A 271 -15.38 -8.09 -22.32
CA PRO A 271 -14.49 -7.19 -23.07
C PRO A 271 -15.08 -5.79 -23.29
N THR A 272 -16.34 -5.55 -22.92
CA THR A 272 -16.96 -4.22 -22.99
C THR A 272 -16.48 -3.29 -21.90
N LYS A 273 -15.84 -3.81 -20.85
CA LYS A 273 -15.31 -3.05 -19.72
C LYS A 273 -13.82 -2.71 -19.92
N PRO A 274 -13.38 -1.55 -19.41
CA PRO A 274 -11.98 -1.13 -19.55
C PRO A 274 -11.03 -2.05 -18.80
N SER A 275 -9.88 -2.36 -19.43
CA SER A 275 -8.82 -3.21 -18.84
C SER A 275 -7.62 -2.43 -18.27
N GLY A 276 -7.57 -1.10 -18.48
CA GLY A 276 -6.45 -0.24 -18.05
C GLY A 276 -5.18 -0.40 -18.91
N ASP A 277 -4.00 -0.06 -18.33
CA ASP A 277 -2.72 -0.16 -19.03
C ASP A 277 -2.40 -1.62 -19.38
N LEU A 278 -1.76 -1.89 -20.54
CA LEU A 278 -1.48 -3.27 -21.00
C LEU A 278 -0.46 -3.98 -20.10
N ARG A 279 0.57 -3.26 -19.62
CA ARG A 279 1.67 -3.84 -18.85
C ARG A 279 2.13 -2.89 -17.74
N ARG A 280 2.37 -3.44 -16.56
CA ARG A 280 2.88 -2.69 -15.40
C ARG A 280 3.72 -3.63 -14.54
N ILE A 281 5.04 -3.63 -14.73
CA ILE A 281 6.00 -4.48 -14.02
C ILE A 281 7.10 -3.61 -13.42
N MET A 282 7.43 -3.85 -12.16
CA MET A 282 8.54 -3.18 -11.49
C MET A 282 9.89 -3.77 -11.88
N ASN A 283 10.87 -2.94 -12.19
CA ASN A 283 12.25 -3.37 -12.11
C ASN A 283 12.64 -3.43 -10.63
N THR A 284 12.99 -4.62 -10.14
CA THR A 284 13.34 -4.88 -8.75
C THR A 284 14.83 -5.03 -8.52
N SER A 285 15.67 -4.75 -9.52
CA SER A 285 17.14 -4.92 -9.42
C SER A 285 17.75 -4.11 -8.28
N ARG A 286 17.25 -2.90 -8.03
CA ARG A 286 17.69 -2.05 -6.91
C ARG A 286 17.34 -2.68 -5.56
N ALA A 287 16.13 -3.16 -5.38
CA ALA A 287 15.70 -3.88 -4.18
C ALA A 287 16.58 -5.12 -3.95
N THR A 288 16.80 -5.93 -4.99
CA THR A 288 17.64 -7.13 -4.94
C THR A 288 19.09 -6.79 -4.57
N SER A 289 19.65 -5.68 -5.09
CA SER A 289 21.03 -5.27 -4.78
C SER A 289 21.27 -4.92 -3.31
N ILE A 290 20.20 -4.63 -2.56
CA ILE A 290 20.22 -4.36 -1.12
C ILE A 290 19.58 -5.50 -0.30
N GLY A 291 19.45 -6.69 -0.89
CA GLY A 291 19.01 -7.91 -0.23
C GLY A 291 17.49 -8.03 -0.04
N ILE A 292 16.68 -7.24 -0.76
CA ILE A 292 15.21 -7.28 -0.69
C ILE A 292 14.65 -8.03 -1.88
N THR A 293 13.91 -9.11 -1.62
CA THR A 293 13.22 -9.93 -2.63
C THR A 293 11.85 -10.36 -2.10
N ALA A 294 10.84 -10.38 -2.96
CA ALA A 294 9.57 -11.01 -2.66
C ALA A 294 9.76 -12.53 -2.52
N LYS A 295 9.18 -13.12 -1.48
CA LYS A 295 9.34 -14.57 -1.17
C LYS A 295 8.04 -15.34 -1.33
N THR A 296 6.90 -14.68 -1.23
CA THR A 296 5.58 -15.31 -1.28
C THR A 296 5.15 -15.48 -2.72
N SER A 297 4.93 -16.72 -3.16
CA SER A 297 4.39 -16.97 -4.49
C SER A 297 2.94 -16.45 -4.61
N LEU A 298 2.51 -16.09 -5.83
CA LEU A 298 1.16 -15.62 -6.08
C LEU A 298 0.09 -16.59 -5.55
N LYS A 299 0.23 -17.88 -5.84
CA LYS A 299 -0.71 -18.92 -5.41
C LYS A 299 -0.79 -19.00 -3.88
N GLN A 300 0.37 -18.97 -3.20
CA GLN A 300 0.41 -19.00 -1.73
C GLN A 300 -0.27 -17.76 -1.15
N GLY A 301 0.09 -16.56 -1.61
CA GLY A 301 -0.50 -15.32 -1.11
C GLY A 301 -2.01 -15.22 -1.35
N ILE A 302 -2.50 -15.68 -2.50
CA ILE A 302 -3.95 -15.76 -2.79
C ILE A 302 -4.63 -16.77 -1.84
N GLN A 303 -4.04 -17.95 -1.61
CA GLN A 303 -4.60 -18.94 -0.68
C GLN A 303 -4.68 -18.38 0.75
N GLU A 304 -3.64 -17.73 1.23
CA GLU A 304 -3.64 -17.10 2.56
C GLU A 304 -4.68 -15.98 2.66
N THR A 305 -4.85 -15.20 1.60
CA THR A 305 -5.86 -14.14 1.51
C THR A 305 -7.28 -14.69 1.55
N ILE A 306 -7.55 -15.78 0.81
CA ILE A 306 -8.84 -16.50 0.82
C ILE A 306 -9.14 -17.03 2.21
N ASN A 307 -8.17 -17.72 2.84
CA ASN A 307 -8.32 -18.29 4.18
C ASN A 307 -8.64 -17.19 5.20
N TRP A 308 -7.88 -16.07 5.15
CA TRP A 308 -8.12 -14.96 6.04
C TRP A 308 -9.52 -14.37 5.83
N TYR A 309 -9.90 -14.07 4.58
CA TYR A 309 -11.19 -13.47 4.28
C TYR A 309 -12.37 -14.37 4.69
N THR A 310 -12.28 -15.67 4.46
CA THR A 310 -13.29 -16.64 4.86
C THR A 310 -13.54 -16.59 6.37
N ASN A 311 -12.48 -16.48 7.17
CA ASN A 311 -12.58 -16.46 8.64
C ASN A 311 -12.90 -15.06 9.22
N ASN A 312 -12.79 -13.99 8.44
CA ASN A 312 -12.92 -12.62 8.92
C ASN A 312 -13.92 -11.77 8.11
N LYS A 313 -14.83 -12.38 7.35
CA LYS A 313 -15.75 -11.70 6.43
C LYS A 313 -16.54 -10.55 7.12
N SER A 314 -17.01 -10.74 8.34
CA SER A 314 -17.75 -9.73 9.10
C SER A 314 -16.89 -8.55 9.57
N LYS A 315 -15.57 -8.73 9.68
CA LYS A 315 -14.61 -7.69 10.15
C LYS A 315 -13.99 -6.91 9.00
N SER A 316 -13.98 -7.48 7.78
CA SER A 316 -13.30 -6.91 6.61
C SER A 316 -13.99 -5.67 6.03
N ILE A 317 -15.22 -5.37 6.44
CA ILE A 317 -16.08 -4.32 5.87
C ILE A 317 -16.02 -3.01 6.67
N VAL A 318 -15.53 -3.03 7.92
CA VAL A 318 -15.58 -1.85 8.82
C VAL A 318 -14.30 -1.04 8.71
N ARG A 319 -14.18 -0.21 7.69
CA ARG A 319 -13.05 0.73 7.51
C ARG A 319 -13.54 2.13 7.20
N TYR A 320 -12.74 3.11 7.60
CA TYR A 320 -12.93 4.48 7.17
C TYR A 320 -12.86 4.57 5.64
N ASN A 321 -13.88 5.14 5.04
CA ASN A 321 -13.96 5.37 3.60
C ASN A 321 -13.97 6.89 3.33
N ALA A 322 -12.86 7.40 2.80
CA ALA A 322 -12.69 8.82 2.52
C ALA A 322 -13.72 9.41 1.53
N PHE A 323 -14.41 8.57 0.76
CA PHE A 323 -15.40 8.99 -0.22
C PHE A 323 -16.82 9.06 0.35
N THR A 324 -17.15 8.25 1.34
CA THR A 324 -18.53 8.12 1.87
C THR A 324 -18.69 8.60 3.31
N ASP A 325 -17.65 8.52 4.13
CA ASP A 325 -17.73 8.85 5.54
C ASP A 325 -17.76 10.37 5.77
N LYS A 326 -18.78 10.83 6.50
CA LYS A 326 -19.11 12.25 6.70
C LYS A 326 -18.19 13.01 7.66
N ILE A 327 -17.09 12.41 8.12
CA ILE A 327 -16.20 13.09 9.09
C ILE A 327 -15.68 14.44 8.56
N TYR A 328 -15.82 14.70 7.25
CA TYR A 328 -15.23 15.86 6.58
C TYR A 328 -16.07 16.48 5.46
N LYS A 329 -17.39 16.41 5.57
CA LYS A 329 -18.29 17.23 4.71
C LYS A 329 -18.59 18.56 5.36
#